data_720deb837ae652577e0185bbb530a80d
#
_entry.id   720deb837ae652577e0185bbb530a80d
#
_cell.length_a   1.000
_cell.length_b   1.000
_cell.length_c   1.000
_cell.angle_alpha   90.00
_cell.angle_beta   90.00
_cell.angle_gamma   90.00
#
_symmetry.space_group_name_H-M   'P 1'
#
loop_
_entity.id
_entity.type
_entity.pdbx_description
1 polymer ?
#
loop_
_entity_poly.entity_id
_entity_poly.type
_entity_poly.pdbx_seq_one_letter_code
_entity_poly.pdbx_strand_id
1 'polypeptide(L)'
;MQSHAITLLDTLSIGILLGALLVLAGIMSSLVATRFGAPLLLVFLIVGMLAGEAGPGGIKFDDVRVAYVVGSIALALILFDGGLRTRLTTFRSVLAPAAALATVGVMITAGLTAPVARYLLDMSWSESLLVGAVVASTDAAAVFFLVHARGLRLRPRVGATLEVESGSNDPFAVLLTVLLVEYLSAGEGSWGHVLAVLAEQAVLGTIIGILGGRAIVFVLNRLALAQGLHAPFVTTSALVIFGLASGLHASGFLAVYLAGLVVGNRPTRAHNTVVVFLDAVTWLVQIVMFVMLGLLVWPQRLLESIWPALAIAATLMFIARPVAVFVCLAPFRYHWREKAFISWVGLRGAVGIFLASIPLLVDLPYAYLYFDIAFVVVLTSLLVQGWTIPAAARRLHLALPRHDPLPRRVELDLPGQLEQEIVGYPVSVNSPYLKRGLLPSWARPTLVVREQKILSPAEAHPVRQGDYVYLLAPPERAQALDRFFVDMPPPAVPDPRLLGDFFVSGDVTLGALAEIYGLVVAPEDAEMPLADYFVEESRRRPKQGDVVQLGPIALVAHRMASGRVTSVGLRLAEDDTPPATISGRIKKLARDLWKRFG
;
A
#
# COMPACT_ATOMS: atom_id res chain seq x y z
N MET A 1 -44.01 -33.07 1.75
CA MET A 1 -43.51 -31.69 1.90
C MET A 1 -42.69 -31.46 3.17
N GLN A 2 -43.12 -31.92 4.36
CA GLN A 2 -42.31 -31.75 5.60
C GLN A 2 -40.92 -32.43 5.57
N SER A 3 -40.83 -33.67 5.03
CA SER A 3 -39.56 -34.39 4.92
C SER A 3 -38.54 -33.67 4.04
N HIS A 4 -38.95 -33.08 2.91
CA HIS A 4 -38.05 -32.30 2.03
C HIS A 4 -37.58 -30.99 2.64
N ALA A 5 -38.44 -30.32 3.46
CA ALA A 5 -38.03 -29.09 4.12
C ALA A 5 -36.99 -29.34 5.24
N ILE A 6 -37.13 -30.44 5.99
CA ILE A 6 -36.18 -30.84 7.04
C ILE A 6 -34.82 -31.20 6.40
N THR A 7 -34.80 -32.00 5.35
CA THR A 7 -33.57 -32.37 4.66
C THR A 7 -32.87 -31.17 4.01
N LEU A 8 -33.62 -30.19 3.52
CA LEU A 8 -33.06 -28.95 2.96
C LEU A 8 -32.42 -28.09 4.06
N LEU A 9 -33.10 -27.95 5.23
CA LEU A 9 -32.57 -27.22 6.38
C LEU A 9 -31.30 -27.88 6.93
N ASP A 10 -31.24 -29.20 7.00
CA ASP A 10 -30.07 -29.96 7.43
C ASP A 10 -28.90 -29.76 6.47
N THR A 11 -29.17 -29.79 5.16
CA THR A 11 -28.14 -29.56 4.15
C THR A 11 -27.56 -28.13 4.23
N LEU A 12 -28.41 -27.10 4.41
CA LEU A 12 -27.97 -25.72 4.57
C LEU A 12 -27.17 -25.52 5.87
N SER A 13 -27.60 -26.16 6.97
CA SER A 13 -26.92 -26.10 8.27
C SER A 13 -25.53 -26.75 8.18
N ILE A 14 -25.38 -27.87 7.50
CA ILE A 14 -24.09 -28.52 7.23
C ILE A 14 -23.22 -27.63 6.35
N GLY A 15 -23.78 -26.98 5.33
CA GLY A 15 -23.07 -26.04 4.48
C GLY A 15 -22.49 -24.86 5.27
N ILE A 16 -23.29 -24.27 6.19
CA ILE A 16 -22.82 -23.20 7.09
C ILE A 16 -21.69 -23.70 8.00
N LEU A 17 -21.84 -24.88 8.59
CA LEU A 17 -20.83 -25.48 9.45
C LEU A 17 -19.52 -25.71 8.70
N LEU A 18 -19.59 -26.32 7.53
CA LEU A 18 -18.40 -26.59 6.70
C LEU A 18 -17.71 -25.30 6.26
N GLY A 19 -18.47 -24.31 5.80
CA GLY A 19 -17.93 -23.00 5.44
C GLY A 19 -17.22 -22.31 6.61
N ALA A 20 -17.86 -22.29 7.78
CA ALA A 20 -17.27 -21.72 8.99
C ALA A 20 -16.00 -22.48 9.44
N LEU A 21 -16.01 -23.82 9.38
CA LEU A 21 -14.84 -24.64 9.69
C LEU A 21 -13.69 -24.40 8.71
N LEU A 22 -13.97 -24.21 7.43
CA LEU A 22 -12.95 -23.90 6.43
C LEU A 22 -12.31 -22.55 6.66
N VAL A 23 -13.10 -21.52 6.97
CA VAL A 23 -12.58 -20.19 7.31
C VAL A 23 -11.75 -20.26 8.59
N LEU A 24 -12.24 -20.97 9.62
CA LEU A 24 -11.51 -21.18 10.86
C LEU A 24 -10.20 -21.94 10.63
N ALA A 25 -10.20 -23.00 9.81
CA ALA A 25 -9.01 -23.72 9.42
C ALA A 25 -8.01 -22.81 8.67
N GLY A 26 -8.51 -21.94 7.80
CA GLY A 26 -7.72 -20.89 7.15
C GLY A 26 -7.03 -19.97 8.16
N ILE A 27 -7.79 -19.44 9.13
CA ILE A 27 -7.25 -18.58 10.20
C ILE A 27 -6.20 -19.33 11.03
N MET A 28 -6.49 -20.54 11.46
CA MET A 28 -5.57 -21.35 12.27
C MET A 28 -4.32 -21.75 11.50
N SER A 29 -4.43 -22.02 10.20
CA SER A 29 -3.30 -22.34 9.34
C SER A 29 -2.31 -21.18 9.20
N SER A 30 -2.76 -19.94 9.43
CA SER A 30 -1.89 -18.76 9.43
C SER A 30 -0.79 -18.84 10.51
N LEU A 31 -1.09 -19.46 11.65
CA LEU A 31 -0.09 -19.70 12.72
C LEU A 31 1.02 -20.63 12.26
N VAL A 32 0.66 -21.66 11.50
CA VAL A 32 1.61 -22.61 10.91
C VAL A 32 2.44 -21.91 9.83
N ALA A 33 1.79 -21.19 8.95
CA ALA A 33 2.45 -20.46 7.86
C ALA A 33 3.49 -19.46 8.39
N THR A 34 3.16 -18.67 9.42
CA THR A 34 4.07 -17.70 10.03
C THR A 34 5.27 -18.39 10.68
N ARG A 35 5.08 -19.56 11.30
CA ARG A 35 6.15 -20.33 11.93
C ARG A 35 7.17 -20.89 10.92
N PHE A 36 6.69 -21.34 9.76
CA PHE A 36 7.53 -21.89 8.69
C PHE A 36 7.96 -20.84 7.66
N GLY A 37 7.45 -19.60 7.76
CA GLY A 37 7.72 -18.53 6.79
C GLY A 37 7.13 -18.82 5.40
N ALA A 38 6.06 -19.60 5.35
CA ALA A 38 5.33 -19.90 4.12
C ALA A 38 4.41 -18.73 3.73
N PRO A 39 4.18 -18.50 2.43
CA PRO A 39 3.18 -17.53 1.99
C PRO A 39 1.79 -17.93 2.49
N LEU A 40 1.11 -17.05 3.25
CA LEU A 40 -0.21 -17.32 3.83
C LEU A 40 -1.23 -17.72 2.77
N LEU A 41 -1.24 -17.01 1.65
CA LEU A 41 -2.18 -17.23 0.56
C LEU A 41 -2.06 -18.64 -0.05
N LEU A 42 -0.82 -19.16 -0.12
CA LEU A 42 -0.56 -20.54 -0.55
C LEU A 42 -1.24 -21.55 0.40
N VAL A 43 -1.15 -21.30 1.70
CA VAL A 43 -1.72 -22.21 2.70
C VAL A 43 -3.25 -22.21 2.61
N PHE A 44 -3.89 -21.06 2.42
CA PHE A 44 -5.34 -20.98 2.23
C PHE A 44 -5.80 -21.73 0.97
N LEU A 45 -5.03 -21.61 -0.12
CA LEU A 45 -5.30 -22.32 -1.36
C LEU A 45 -5.22 -23.84 -1.16
N ILE A 46 -4.18 -24.32 -0.47
CA ILE A 46 -4.00 -25.74 -0.14
C ILE A 46 -5.13 -26.25 0.77
N VAL A 47 -5.55 -25.47 1.77
CA VAL A 47 -6.70 -25.82 2.63
C VAL A 47 -7.95 -26.04 1.79
N GLY A 48 -8.24 -25.14 0.83
CA GLY A 48 -9.34 -25.31 -0.11
C GLY A 48 -9.22 -26.57 -0.98
N MET A 49 -8.03 -26.83 -1.56
CA MET A 49 -7.79 -28.02 -2.37
C MET A 49 -7.97 -29.33 -1.59
N LEU A 50 -7.47 -29.38 -0.35
CA LEU A 50 -7.62 -30.56 0.52
C LEU A 50 -9.07 -30.79 0.95
N ALA A 51 -9.83 -29.71 1.10
CA ALA A 51 -11.25 -29.80 1.48
C ALA A 51 -12.16 -30.14 0.29
N GLY A 52 -11.74 -29.87 -0.95
CA GLY A 52 -12.52 -30.05 -2.16
C GLY A 52 -12.88 -31.51 -2.50
N GLU A 53 -13.71 -31.70 -3.51
CA GLU A 53 -14.25 -33.00 -3.92
C GLU A 53 -13.15 -33.99 -4.31
N ALA A 54 -12.12 -33.52 -5.00
CA ALA A 54 -10.97 -34.34 -5.39
C ALA A 54 -9.91 -34.48 -4.28
N GLY A 55 -10.09 -33.80 -3.15
CA GLY A 55 -9.26 -33.88 -1.98
C GLY A 55 -9.82 -34.84 -0.91
N PRO A 56 -9.10 -35.03 0.19
CA PRO A 56 -9.58 -35.89 1.29
C PRO A 56 -10.83 -35.37 1.99
N GLY A 57 -11.18 -34.09 1.84
CA GLY A 57 -12.38 -33.49 2.46
C GLY A 57 -13.69 -33.81 1.75
N GLY A 58 -13.66 -34.12 0.45
CA GLY A 58 -14.81 -34.56 -0.33
C GLY A 58 -15.96 -33.53 -0.46
N ILE A 59 -15.70 -32.24 -0.20
CA ILE A 59 -16.73 -31.19 -0.28
C ILE A 59 -16.99 -30.88 -1.75
N LYS A 60 -18.21 -31.16 -2.18
CA LYS A 60 -18.67 -30.82 -3.53
C LYS A 60 -19.00 -29.32 -3.61
N PHE A 61 -18.20 -28.59 -4.35
CA PHE A 61 -18.42 -27.19 -4.65
C PHE A 61 -18.05 -26.94 -6.12
N ASP A 62 -19.06 -26.90 -6.98
CA ASP A 62 -18.94 -26.74 -8.43
C ASP A 62 -19.73 -25.54 -8.97
N ASP A 63 -20.38 -24.78 -8.09
CA ASP A 63 -21.16 -23.60 -8.48
C ASP A 63 -20.27 -22.39 -8.79
N VAL A 64 -19.88 -22.27 -10.06
CA VAL A 64 -19.05 -21.15 -10.57
C VAL A 64 -19.75 -19.79 -10.37
N ARG A 65 -21.09 -19.74 -10.38
CA ARG A 65 -21.83 -18.48 -10.20
C ARG A 65 -21.71 -17.96 -8.75
N VAL A 66 -21.86 -18.85 -7.79
CA VAL A 66 -21.63 -18.51 -6.37
C VAL A 66 -20.19 -18.10 -6.17
N ALA A 67 -19.24 -18.83 -6.74
CA ALA A 67 -17.81 -18.48 -6.68
C ALA A 67 -17.54 -17.09 -7.27
N TYR A 68 -18.14 -16.76 -8.39
CA TYR A 68 -18.00 -15.44 -9.03
C TYR A 68 -18.58 -14.33 -8.18
N VAL A 69 -19.78 -14.49 -7.61
CA VAL A 69 -20.43 -13.48 -6.75
C VAL A 69 -19.58 -13.22 -5.50
N VAL A 70 -19.20 -14.28 -4.79
CA VAL A 70 -18.38 -14.17 -3.58
C VAL A 70 -16.99 -13.58 -3.91
N GLY A 71 -16.37 -14.04 -4.98
CA GLY A 71 -15.08 -13.52 -5.46
C GLY A 71 -15.16 -12.05 -5.88
N SER A 72 -16.26 -11.64 -6.53
CA SER A 72 -16.49 -10.22 -6.91
C SER A 72 -16.63 -9.32 -5.69
N ILE A 73 -17.40 -9.74 -4.68
CA ILE A 73 -17.54 -9.01 -3.41
C ILE A 73 -16.17 -8.91 -2.72
N ALA A 74 -15.45 -10.02 -2.64
CA ALA A 74 -14.14 -10.07 -2.03
C ALA A 74 -13.15 -9.14 -2.75
N LEU A 75 -13.06 -9.23 -4.07
CA LEU A 75 -12.16 -8.39 -4.86
C LEU A 75 -12.53 -6.91 -4.79
N ALA A 76 -13.83 -6.57 -4.81
CA ALA A 76 -14.28 -5.20 -4.66
C ALA A 76 -13.82 -4.59 -3.32
N LEU A 77 -13.93 -5.34 -2.22
CA LEU A 77 -13.48 -4.87 -0.90
C LEU A 77 -11.95 -4.77 -0.81
N ILE A 78 -11.22 -5.73 -1.37
CA ILE A 78 -9.75 -5.71 -1.44
C ILE A 78 -9.27 -4.49 -2.23
N LEU A 79 -9.88 -4.20 -3.37
CA LEU A 79 -9.53 -3.06 -4.21
C LEU A 79 -9.88 -1.72 -3.54
N PHE A 80 -11.02 -1.65 -2.85
CA PHE A 80 -11.38 -0.46 -2.07
C PHE A 80 -10.36 -0.18 -0.97
N ASP A 81 -9.97 -1.19 -0.20
CA ASP A 81 -8.94 -1.07 0.85
C ASP A 81 -7.58 -0.70 0.26
N GLY A 82 -7.19 -1.30 -0.88
CA GLY A 82 -5.98 -0.93 -1.61
C GLY A 82 -5.98 0.54 -2.05
N GLY A 83 -7.10 1.02 -2.58
CA GLY A 83 -7.28 2.43 -2.91
C GLY A 83 -7.23 3.34 -1.68
N LEU A 84 -7.87 2.96 -0.58
CA LEU A 84 -7.90 3.70 0.68
C LEU A 84 -6.49 3.88 1.27
N ARG A 85 -5.64 2.89 1.17
CA ARG A 85 -4.25 2.93 1.68
C ARG A 85 -3.30 3.71 0.79
N THR A 86 -3.63 3.89 -0.48
CA THR A 86 -2.78 4.59 -1.46
C THR A 86 -2.77 6.10 -1.22
N ARG A 87 -1.70 6.62 -0.62
CA ARG A 87 -1.53 8.06 -0.30
C ARG A 87 -0.90 8.81 -1.47
N LEU A 88 -1.69 9.57 -2.23
CA LEU A 88 -1.23 10.33 -3.42
C LEU A 88 -0.10 11.31 -3.10
N THR A 89 -0.13 11.97 -1.95
CA THR A 89 0.90 12.94 -1.54
C THR A 89 2.26 12.27 -1.33
N THR A 90 2.27 11.10 -0.67
CA THR A 90 3.49 10.33 -0.39
C THR A 90 4.01 9.64 -1.66
N PHE A 91 3.10 9.22 -2.54
CA PHE A 91 3.44 8.43 -3.73
C PHE A 91 3.60 9.26 -5.01
N ARG A 92 3.47 10.59 -4.94
CA ARG A 92 3.52 11.48 -6.12
C ARG A 92 4.75 11.24 -7.01
N SER A 93 5.90 10.93 -6.43
CA SER A 93 7.13 10.65 -7.17
C SER A 93 7.16 9.30 -7.89
N VAL A 94 6.28 8.37 -7.50
CA VAL A 94 6.20 7.01 -8.06
C VAL A 94 4.92 6.74 -8.83
N LEU A 95 3.96 7.69 -8.86
CA LEU A 95 2.68 7.51 -9.58
C LEU A 95 2.87 7.22 -11.07
N ALA A 96 3.71 8.00 -11.77
CA ALA A 96 3.93 7.79 -13.20
C ALA A 96 4.62 6.45 -13.53
N PRO A 97 5.73 6.05 -12.85
CA PRO A 97 6.32 4.74 -13.07
C PRO A 97 5.39 3.59 -12.69
N ALA A 98 4.63 3.70 -11.59
CA ALA A 98 3.67 2.68 -11.18
C ALA A 98 2.50 2.55 -12.17
N ALA A 99 1.95 3.67 -12.65
CA ALA A 99 0.92 3.67 -13.68
C ALA A 99 1.40 3.06 -14.99
N ALA A 100 2.66 3.33 -15.41
CA ALA A 100 3.24 2.71 -16.60
C ALA A 100 3.35 1.18 -16.43
N LEU A 101 3.75 0.70 -15.24
CA LEU A 101 3.78 -0.73 -14.93
C LEU A 101 2.39 -1.36 -14.89
N ALA A 102 1.41 -0.67 -14.29
CA ALA A 102 0.05 -1.16 -14.12
C ALA A 102 -0.77 -1.21 -15.43
N THR A 103 -0.37 -0.46 -16.45
CA THR A 103 -1.06 -0.41 -17.74
C THR A 103 -0.20 -1.03 -18.86
N VAL A 104 0.82 -0.31 -19.31
CA VAL A 104 1.73 -0.78 -20.38
C VAL A 104 2.47 -2.04 -19.95
N GLY A 105 2.88 -2.14 -18.69
CA GLY A 105 3.54 -3.33 -18.14
C GLY A 105 2.65 -4.57 -18.18
N VAL A 106 1.35 -4.43 -17.86
CA VAL A 106 0.37 -5.52 -17.96
C VAL A 106 0.20 -5.95 -19.43
N MET A 107 0.07 -5.00 -20.36
CA MET A 107 -0.04 -5.30 -21.79
C MET A 107 1.21 -6.02 -22.35
N ILE A 108 2.41 -5.56 -22.00
CA ILE A 108 3.67 -6.21 -22.38
C ILE A 108 3.74 -7.62 -21.80
N THR A 109 3.37 -7.78 -20.52
CA THR A 109 3.39 -9.08 -19.84
C THR A 109 2.42 -10.05 -20.49
N ALA A 110 1.17 -9.63 -20.75
CA ALA A 110 0.18 -10.44 -21.44
C ALA A 110 0.64 -10.80 -22.88
N GLY A 111 1.12 -9.81 -23.63
CA GLY A 111 1.59 -10.00 -25.00
C GLY A 111 2.80 -10.90 -25.14
N LEU A 112 3.75 -10.88 -24.19
CA LEU A 112 4.91 -11.79 -24.18
C LEU A 112 4.58 -13.20 -23.68
N THR A 113 3.53 -13.34 -22.90
CA THR A 113 3.05 -14.64 -22.42
C THR A 113 2.22 -15.36 -23.49
N ALA A 114 1.45 -14.62 -24.29
CA ALA A 114 0.55 -15.15 -25.31
C ALA A 114 1.24 -16.07 -26.36
N PRO A 115 2.42 -15.77 -26.93
CA PRO A 115 3.09 -16.67 -27.87
C PRO A 115 3.37 -18.05 -27.30
N VAL A 116 3.76 -18.11 -26.02
CA VAL A 116 4.08 -19.37 -25.34
C VAL A 116 2.79 -20.19 -25.11
N ALA A 117 1.72 -19.51 -24.66
CA ALA A 117 0.41 -20.14 -24.53
C ALA A 117 -0.09 -20.66 -25.87
N ARG A 118 0.01 -19.87 -26.96
CA ARG A 118 -0.39 -20.28 -28.30
C ARG A 118 0.35 -21.53 -28.78
N TYR A 119 1.67 -21.53 -28.62
CA TYR A 119 2.50 -22.62 -29.11
C TYR A 119 2.29 -23.93 -28.33
N LEU A 120 2.11 -23.85 -27.01
CA LEU A 120 2.00 -25.02 -26.14
C LEU A 120 0.59 -25.58 -26.04
N LEU A 121 -0.45 -24.76 -26.27
CA LEU A 121 -1.85 -25.13 -26.08
C LEU A 121 -2.65 -25.17 -27.38
N ASP A 122 -2.01 -24.83 -28.50
CA ASP A 122 -2.63 -24.76 -29.84
C ASP A 122 -3.89 -23.87 -29.89
N MET A 123 -3.83 -22.74 -29.15
CA MET A 123 -4.91 -21.74 -29.04
C MET A 123 -4.80 -20.66 -30.12
N SER A 124 -5.90 -19.96 -30.40
CA SER A 124 -5.89 -18.72 -31.19
C SER A 124 -5.08 -17.60 -30.49
N TRP A 125 -4.75 -16.53 -31.22
CA TRP A 125 -4.06 -15.38 -30.62
C TRP A 125 -4.87 -14.69 -29.53
N SER A 126 -6.18 -14.58 -29.74
CA SER A 126 -7.09 -13.93 -28.77
C SER A 126 -7.23 -14.75 -27.48
N GLU A 127 -7.37 -16.07 -27.60
CA GLU A 127 -7.39 -17.00 -26.46
C GLU A 127 -6.07 -16.99 -25.70
N SER A 128 -4.94 -17.01 -26.41
CA SER A 128 -3.60 -16.95 -25.79
C SER A 128 -3.35 -15.62 -25.08
N LEU A 129 -3.87 -14.52 -25.64
CA LEU A 129 -3.79 -13.19 -24.99
C LEU A 129 -4.65 -13.16 -23.73
N LEU A 130 -5.80 -13.86 -23.70
CA LEU A 130 -6.63 -14.02 -22.50
C LEU A 130 -5.87 -14.76 -21.40
N VAL A 131 -5.14 -15.85 -21.71
CA VAL A 131 -4.24 -16.50 -20.74
C VAL A 131 -3.26 -15.49 -20.17
N GLY A 132 -2.61 -14.70 -21.03
CA GLY A 132 -1.65 -13.67 -20.61
C GLY A 132 -2.27 -12.59 -19.74
N ALA A 133 -3.47 -12.10 -20.08
CA ALA A 133 -4.18 -11.06 -19.34
C ALA A 133 -4.57 -11.51 -17.92
N VAL A 134 -5.12 -12.72 -17.81
CA VAL A 134 -5.53 -13.33 -16.55
C VAL A 134 -4.36 -13.44 -15.57
N VAL A 135 -3.18 -13.84 -16.05
CA VAL A 135 -2.01 -14.02 -15.18
C VAL A 135 -1.14 -12.76 -15.05
N ALA A 136 -1.52 -11.63 -15.65
CA ALA A 136 -0.68 -10.43 -15.64
C ALA A 136 -0.76 -9.59 -14.34
N SER A 137 -1.83 -9.71 -13.54
CA SER A 137 -2.01 -9.03 -12.26
C SER A 137 -0.96 -9.47 -11.22
N THR A 138 -0.52 -8.55 -10.32
CA THR A 138 0.48 -8.82 -9.27
C THR A 138 -0.05 -8.44 -7.90
N ASP A 139 0.37 -9.16 -6.87
CA ASP A 139 -0.06 -8.98 -5.47
C ASP A 139 1.09 -8.45 -4.61
N ALA A 140 1.06 -7.16 -4.28
CA ALA A 140 2.04 -6.54 -3.38
C ALA A 140 1.73 -6.79 -1.90
N ALA A 141 0.48 -7.05 -1.51
CA ALA A 141 0.13 -7.30 -0.11
C ALA A 141 0.86 -8.53 0.41
N ALA A 142 0.86 -9.61 -0.36
CA ALA A 142 1.63 -10.82 -0.04
C ALA A 142 3.15 -10.54 0.05
N VAL A 143 3.68 -9.69 -0.81
CA VAL A 143 5.10 -9.29 -0.78
C VAL A 143 5.44 -8.55 0.51
N PHE A 144 4.65 -7.55 0.87
CA PHE A 144 4.88 -6.80 2.12
C PHE A 144 4.76 -7.69 3.34
N PHE A 145 3.77 -8.58 3.36
CA PHE A 145 3.64 -9.56 4.43
C PHE A 145 4.91 -10.40 4.59
N LEU A 146 5.44 -10.98 3.51
CA LEU A 146 6.63 -11.84 3.53
C LEU A 146 7.90 -11.08 3.96
N VAL A 147 8.05 -9.83 3.53
CA VAL A 147 9.19 -8.98 3.91
C VAL A 147 9.09 -8.58 5.38
N HIS A 148 7.91 -8.17 5.84
CA HIS A 148 7.68 -7.76 7.23
C HIS A 148 7.76 -8.94 8.21
N ALA A 149 7.27 -10.12 7.83
CA ALA A 149 7.39 -11.34 8.65
C ALA A 149 8.85 -11.72 8.94
N ARG A 150 9.80 -11.29 8.10
CA ARG A 150 11.24 -11.47 8.30
C ARG A 150 11.92 -10.26 8.97
N GLY A 151 11.17 -9.34 9.56
CA GLY A 151 11.71 -8.14 10.21
C GLY A 151 12.42 -7.17 9.26
N LEU A 152 12.05 -7.16 7.97
CA LEU A 152 12.65 -6.32 6.95
C LEU A 152 11.65 -5.25 6.47
N ARG A 153 12.19 -4.14 5.96
CA ARG A 153 11.45 -3.12 5.20
C ARG A 153 12.11 -2.90 3.85
N LEU A 154 11.33 -2.61 2.84
CA LEU A 154 11.86 -2.22 1.54
C LEU A 154 12.23 -0.73 1.54
N ARG A 155 13.17 -0.35 0.67
CA ARG A 155 13.43 1.07 0.41
C ARG A 155 12.13 1.78 0.03
N PRO A 156 11.85 2.98 0.58
CA PRO A 156 10.55 3.64 0.43
C PRO A 156 10.07 3.77 -1.02
N ARG A 157 10.98 4.13 -1.94
CA ARG A 157 10.65 4.27 -3.37
C ARG A 157 10.22 2.95 -4.00
N VAL A 158 10.91 1.84 -3.69
CA VAL A 158 10.58 0.51 -4.23
C VAL A 158 9.27 0.03 -3.65
N GLY A 159 9.09 0.14 -2.32
CA GLY A 159 7.84 -0.23 -1.65
C GLY A 159 6.66 0.54 -2.22
N ALA A 160 6.77 1.87 -2.28
CA ALA A 160 5.72 2.72 -2.83
C ALA A 160 5.38 2.39 -4.30
N THR A 161 6.38 2.06 -5.13
CA THR A 161 6.13 1.67 -6.53
C THR A 161 5.32 0.36 -6.61
N LEU A 162 5.70 -0.65 -5.82
CA LEU A 162 5.00 -1.94 -5.79
C LEU A 162 3.56 -1.81 -5.26
N GLU A 163 3.36 -0.99 -4.23
CA GLU A 163 2.05 -0.76 -3.63
C GLU A 163 1.08 -0.09 -4.62
N VAL A 164 1.52 0.99 -5.26
CA VAL A 164 0.71 1.71 -6.25
C VAL A 164 0.51 0.89 -7.52
N GLU A 165 1.53 0.15 -7.97
CA GLU A 165 1.43 -0.74 -9.12
C GLU A 165 0.35 -1.80 -8.88
N SER A 166 0.46 -2.56 -7.80
CA SER A 166 -0.45 -3.66 -7.50
C SER A 166 -1.89 -3.19 -7.33
N GLY A 167 -2.13 -2.10 -6.61
CA GLY A 167 -3.48 -1.55 -6.48
C GLY A 167 -4.10 -1.08 -7.80
N SER A 168 -3.27 -0.69 -8.78
CA SER A 168 -3.73 -0.16 -10.07
C SER A 168 -3.77 -1.21 -11.17
N ASN A 169 -2.93 -2.25 -11.12
CA ASN A 169 -2.88 -3.27 -12.17
C ASN A 169 -4.05 -4.26 -12.09
N ASP A 170 -4.60 -4.51 -10.89
CA ASP A 170 -5.75 -5.39 -10.73
C ASP A 170 -6.98 -4.91 -11.49
N PRO A 171 -7.46 -3.64 -11.31
CA PRO A 171 -8.55 -3.10 -12.12
C PRO A 171 -8.27 -3.14 -13.63
N PHE A 172 -7.02 -2.93 -14.04
CA PHE A 172 -6.64 -2.96 -15.45
C PHE A 172 -6.63 -4.39 -16.01
N ALA A 173 -6.14 -5.38 -15.25
CA ALA A 173 -6.17 -6.79 -15.63
C ALA A 173 -7.62 -7.31 -15.72
N VAL A 174 -8.49 -6.91 -14.78
CA VAL A 174 -9.93 -7.22 -14.85
C VAL A 174 -10.53 -6.68 -16.15
N LEU A 175 -10.29 -5.39 -16.41
CA LEU A 175 -10.82 -4.71 -17.59
C LEU A 175 -10.35 -5.40 -18.89
N LEU A 176 -9.06 -5.74 -18.98
CA LEU A 176 -8.49 -6.45 -20.14
C LEU A 176 -9.07 -7.86 -20.29
N THR A 177 -9.25 -8.58 -19.18
CA THR A 177 -9.82 -9.93 -19.19
C THR A 177 -11.28 -9.93 -19.64
N VAL A 178 -12.12 -9.07 -19.06
CA VAL A 178 -13.53 -8.95 -19.42
C VAL A 178 -13.68 -8.59 -20.89
N LEU A 179 -12.87 -7.65 -21.38
CA LEU A 179 -12.83 -7.25 -22.77
C LEU A 179 -12.51 -8.41 -23.71
N LEU A 180 -11.47 -9.21 -23.39
CA LEU A 180 -11.08 -10.36 -24.22
C LEU A 180 -12.14 -11.46 -24.17
N VAL A 181 -12.77 -11.67 -23.02
CA VAL A 181 -13.90 -12.60 -22.89
C VAL A 181 -15.08 -12.14 -23.74
N GLU A 182 -15.43 -10.86 -23.71
CA GLU A 182 -16.50 -10.30 -24.54
C GLU A 182 -16.18 -10.43 -26.04
N TYR A 183 -14.93 -10.12 -26.42
CA TYR A 183 -14.46 -10.28 -27.81
C TYR A 183 -14.58 -11.73 -28.30
N LEU A 184 -14.17 -12.69 -27.50
CA LEU A 184 -14.25 -14.12 -27.83
C LEU A 184 -15.70 -14.62 -27.85
N SER A 185 -16.55 -14.13 -26.96
CA SER A 185 -17.98 -14.51 -26.90
C SER A 185 -18.79 -13.94 -28.06
N ALA A 186 -18.42 -12.76 -28.57
CA ALA A 186 -19.09 -12.12 -29.70
C ALA A 186 -18.68 -12.67 -31.09
N GLY A 187 -17.79 -13.65 -31.15
CA GLY A 187 -17.33 -14.27 -32.40
C GLY A 187 -16.41 -13.38 -33.23
N GLU A 188 -15.35 -12.85 -32.62
CA GLU A 188 -14.30 -12.03 -33.25
C GLU A 188 -14.81 -10.73 -33.89
N GLY A 189 -15.34 -9.84 -33.08
CA GLY A 189 -15.75 -8.49 -33.45
C GLY A 189 -14.58 -7.59 -33.88
N SER A 190 -14.89 -6.38 -34.29
CA SER A 190 -13.87 -5.36 -34.62
C SER A 190 -13.09 -4.91 -33.37
N TRP A 191 -11.76 -4.92 -33.41
CA TRP A 191 -10.90 -4.38 -32.34
C TRP A 191 -11.20 -2.89 -32.03
N GLY A 192 -11.70 -2.13 -33.01
CA GLY A 192 -12.14 -0.76 -32.79
C GLY A 192 -13.34 -0.65 -31.84
N HIS A 193 -14.32 -1.55 -31.97
CA HIS A 193 -15.48 -1.62 -31.08
C HIS A 193 -15.02 -2.00 -29.65
N VAL A 194 -14.17 -3.00 -29.56
CA VAL A 194 -13.59 -3.48 -28.31
C VAL A 194 -12.87 -2.38 -27.53
N LEU A 195 -12.02 -1.59 -28.21
CA LEU A 195 -11.33 -0.45 -27.60
C LEU A 195 -12.30 0.67 -27.19
N ALA A 196 -13.38 0.89 -27.96
CA ALA A 196 -14.40 1.88 -27.60
C ALA A 196 -15.15 1.48 -26.32
N VAL A 197 -15.56 0.23 -26.20
CA VAL A 197 -16.21 -0.32 -24.98
C VAL A 197 -15.26 -0.24 -23.79
N LEU A 198 -13.98 -0.58 -23.98
CA LEU A 198 -12.96 -0.43 -22.94
C LEU A 198 -12.86 1.01 -22.42
N ALA A 199 -12.78 1.96 -23.35
CA ALA A 199 -12.69 3.38 -23.00
C ALA A 199 -13.96 3.86 -22.29
N GLU A 200 -15.13 3.44 -22.75
CA GLU A 200 -16.41 3.76 -22.13
C GLU A 200 -16.49 3.20 -20.70
N GLN A 201 -16.21 1.92 -20.51
CA GLN A 201 -16.21 1.28 -19.18
C GLN A 201 -15.21 1.96 -18.22
N ALA A 202 -14.01 2.31 -18.70
CA ALA A 202 -13.01 3.00 -17.90
C ALA A 202 -13.44 4.42 -17.52
N VAL A 203 -13.98 5.20 -18.47
CA VAL A 203 -14.44 6.57 -18.23
C VAL A 203 -15.62 6.60 -17.26
N LEU A 204 -16.65 5.78 -17.51
CA LEU A 204 -17.83 5.71 -16.65
C LEU A 204 -17.45 5.19 -15.25
N GLY A 205 -16.63 4.16 -15.16
CA GLY A 205 -16.11 3.64 -13.89
C GLY A 205 -15.33 4.71 -13.11
N THR A 206 -14.51 5.50 -13.79
CA THR A 206 -13.78 6.62 -13.18
C THR A 206 -14.73 7.68 -12.63
N ILE A 207 -15.73 8.09 -13.39
CA ILE A 207 -16.71 9.10 -12.97
C ILE A 207 -17.48 8.60 -11.74
N ILE A 208 -18.04 7.38 -11.81
CA ILE A 208 -18.82 6.78 -10.72
C ILE A 208 -17.95 6.62 -9.47
N GLY A 209 -16.70 6.16 -9.62
CA GLY A 209 -15.78 5.98 -8.50
C GLY A 209 -15.43 7.29 -7.80
N ILE A 210 -15.08 8.32 -8.55
CA ILE A 210 -14.74 9.63 -7.98
C ILE A 210 -15.96 10.29 -7.33
N LEU A 211 -17.13 10.24 -7.96
CA LEU A 211 -18.36 10.80 -7.39
C LEU A 211 -18.82 10.01 -6.16
N GLY A 212 -18.78 8.68 -6.22
CA GLY A 212 -19.12 7.81 -5.11
C GLY A 212 -18.18 8.01 -3.91
N GLY A 213 -16.86 8.08 -4.15
CA GLY A 213 -15.89 8.38 -3.11
C GLY A 213 -16.13 9.75 -2.46
N ARG A 214 -16.44 10.79 -3.26
CA ARG A 214 -16.82 12.12 -2.73
C ARG A 214 -18.11 12.07 -1.92
N ALA A 215 -19.09 11.30 -2.35
CA ALA A 215 -20.34 11.10 -1.60
C ALA A 215 -20.09 10.44 -0.24
N ILE A 216 -19.24 9.40 -0.18
CA ILE A 216 -18.83 8.78 1.08
C ILE A 216 -18.20 9.80 2.02
N VAL A 217 -17.20 10.56 1.54
CA VAL A 217 -16.52 11.61 2.33
C VAL A 217 -17.51 12.67 2.82
N PHE A 218 -18.42 13.11 1.96
CA PHE A 218 -19.43 14.10 2.31
C PHE A 218 -20.34 13.59 3.43
N VAL A 219 -20.85 12.36 3.31
CA VAL A 219 -21.73 11.76 4.32
C VAL A 219 -21.01 11.57 5.65
N LEU A 220 -19.80 11.01 5.65
CA LEU A 220 -19.00 10.81 6.87
C LEU A 220 -18.74 12.12 7.63
N ASN A 221 -18.48 13.22 6.90
CA ASN A 221 -18.15 14.49 7.52
C ASN A 221 -19.37 15.33 7.91
N ARG A 222 -20.52 15.08 7.29
CA ARG A 222 -21.77 15.86 7.53
C ARG A 222 -22.75 15.18 8.45
N LEU A 223 -22.88 13.84 8.36
CA LEU A 223 -23.84 13.10 9.16
C LEU A 223 -23.19 12.62 10.46
N ALA A 224 -23.88 12.80 11.57
CA ALA A 224 -23.49 12.27 12.86
C ALA A 224 -23.92 10.80 12.95
N LEU A 225 -23.16 9.90 12.33
CA LEU A 225 -23.40 8.46 12.46
C LEU A 225 -23.06 8.00 13.88
N ALA A 226 -23.81 7.02 14.39
CA ALA A 226 -23.48 6.41 15.68
C ALA A 226 -22.08 5.79 15.64
N GLN A 227 -21.39 5.84 16.77
CA GLN A 227 -20.06 5.25 16.93
C GLN A 227 -20.13 3.75 16.58
N GLY A 228 -19.30 3.29 15.69
CA GLY A 228 -19.32 1.92 15.16
C GLY A 228 -20.04 1.73 13.81
N LEU A 229 -20.86 2.67 13.35
CA LEU A 229 -21.50 2.58 12.02
C LEU A 229 -20.67 3.18 10.88
N HIS A 230 -19.60 3.93 11.18
CA HIS A 230 -18.77 4.55 10.16
C HIS A 230 -18.11 3.52 9.23
N ALA A 231 -17.51 2.47 9.79
CA ALA A 231 -16.84 1.46 9.00
C ALA A 231 -17.81 0.57 8.20
N PRO A 232 -18.90 0.02 8.77
CA PRO A 232 -19.95 -0.65 7.99
C PRO A 232 -20.53 0.23 6.89
N PHE A 233 -20.78 1.52 7.14
CA PHE A 233 -21.26 2.46 6.14
C PHE A 233 -20.30 2.56 4.94
N VAL A 234 -19.00 2.74 5.18
CA VAL A 234 -17.99 2.83 4.12
C VAL A 234 -17.92 1.53 3.32
N THR A 235 -17.88 0.39 4.00
CA THR A 235 -17.82 -0.94 3.38
C THR A 235 -19.05 -1.23 2.51
N THR A 236 -20.24 -0.94 3.03
CA THR A 236 -21.48 -1.12 2.27
C THR A 236 -21.56 -0.16 1.10
N SER A 237 -21.14 1.11 1.28
CA SER A 237 -21.08 2.10 0.20
C SER A 237 -20.14 1.67 -0.92
N ALA A 238 -19.00 1.03 -0.60
CA ALA A 238 -18.11 0.48 -1.62
C ALA A 238 -18.82 -0.57 -2.47
N LEU A 239 -19.57 -1.48 -1.87
CA LEU A 239 -20.36 -2.49 -2.60
C LEU A 239 -21.50 -1.86 -3.42
N VAL A 240 -22.14 -0.81 -2.92
CA VAL A 240 -23.14 -0.04 -3.70
C VAL A 240 -22.51 0.60 -4.93
N ILE A 241 -21.32 1.20 -4.79
CA ILE A 241 -20.58 1.79 -5.93
C ILE A 241 -20.22 0.71 -6.94
N PHE A 242 -19.75 -0.46 -6.48
CA PHE A 242 -19.47 -1.62 -7.33
C PHE A 242 -20.71 -2.04 -8.11
N GLY A 243 -21.81 -2.31 -7.41
CA GLY A 243 -23.05 -2.76 -8.03
C GLY A 243 -23.66 -1.74 -8.98
N LEU A 244 -23.62 -0.45 -8.62
CA LEU A 244 -24.11 0.64 -9.47
C LEU A 244 -23.27 0.75 -10.76
N ALA A 245 -21.96 0.73 -10.65
CA ALA A 245 -21.08 0.82 -11.81
C ALA A 245 -21.27 -0.39 -12.73
N SER A 246 -21.27 -1.61 -12.17
CA SER A 246 -21.50 -2.84 -12.94
C SER A 246 -22.89 -2.87 -13.60
N GLY A 247 -23.92 -2.40 -12.91
CA GLY A 247 -25.29 -2.31 -13.46
C GLY A 247 -25.44 -1.27 -14.58
N LEU A 248 -24.56 -0.29 -14.62
CA LEU A 248 -24.48 0.73 -15.69
C LEU A 248 -23.47 0.35 -16.79
N HIS A 249 -23.06 -0.91 -16.88
CA HIS A 249 -22.05 -1.40 -17.82
C HIS A 249 -20.70 -0.65 -17.74
N ALA A 250 -20.38 -0.11 -16.56
CA ALA A 250 -19.08 0.50 -16.28
C ALA A 250 -18.17 -0.48 -15.53
N SER A 251 -16.87 -0.20 -15.47
CA SER A 251 -15.94 -1.02 -14.67
C SER A 251 -16.17 -0.82 -13.18
N GLY A 252 -16.89 -1.77 -12.53
CA GLY A 252 -17.19 -1.74 -11.10
C GLY A 252 -15.93 -1.80 -10.24
N PHE A 253 -14.96 -2.61 -10.61
CA PHE A 253 -13.70 -2.75 -9.88
C PHE A 253 -12.83 -1.48 -9.94
N LEU A 254 -12.77 -0.82 -11.10
CA LEU A 254 -12.12 0.49 -11.23
C LEU A 254 -12.83 1.56 -10.39
N ALA A 255 -14.16 1.57 -10.43
CA ALA A 255 -14.95 2.53 -9.66
C ALA A 255 -14.69 2.41 -8.15
N VAL A 256 -14.68 1.19 -7.63
CA VAL A 256 -14.44 0.92 -6.20
C VAL A 256 -13.00 1.31 -5.80
N TYR A 257 -12.00 0.96 -6.59
CA TYR A 257 -10.61 1.35 -6.34
C TYR A 257 -10.46 2.87 -6.27
N LEU A 258 -11.03 3.60 -7.23
CA LEU A 258 -10.98 5.07 -7.25
C LEU A 258 -11.79 5.70 -6.11
N ALA A 259 -12.91 5.09 -5.73
CA ALA A 259 -13.66 5.53 -4.56
C ALA A 259 -12.82 5.39 -3.27
N GLY A 260 -12.16 4.25 -3.07
CA GLY A 260 -11.21 4.03 -1.99
C GLY A 260 -10.08 5.07 -1.99
N LEU A 261 -9.49 5.34 -3.17
CA LEU A 261 -8.45 6.35 -3.35
C LEU A 261 -8.91 7.75 -2.93
N VAL A 262 -10.14 8.13 -3.28
CA VAL A 262 -10.73 9.43 -2.88
C VAL A 262 -10.94 9.49 -1.37
N VAL A 263 -11.50 8.44 -0.76
CA VAL A 263 -11.75 8.37 0.69
C VAL A 263 -10.44 8.41 1.48
N GLY A 264 -9.43 7.65 1.05
CA GLY A 264 -8.13 7.57 1.71
C GLY A 264 -7.28 8.84 1.64
N ASN A 265 -7.55 9.73 0.66
CA ASN A 265 -6.80 10.98 0.46
C ASN A 265 -7.57 12.24 0.87
N ARG A 266 -8.67 12.09 1.58
CA ARG A 266 -9.46 13.19 2.13
C ARG A 266 -9.59 13.03 3.64
N PRO A 267 -9.57 14.13 4.42
CA PRO A 267 -9.84 14.05 5.84
C PRO A 267 -11.28 13.55 6.06
N THR A 268 -11.41 12.43 6.78
CA THR A 268 -12.70 11.80 7.11
C THR A 268 -12.77 11.50 8.59
N ARG A 269 -13.96 11.65 9.17
CA ARG A 269 -14.20 11.22 10.56
C ARG A 269 -13.98 9.72 10.69
N ALA A 270 -13.45 9.29 11.83
CA ALA A 270 -13.20 7.88 12.16
C ALA A 270 -12.31 7.13 11.14
N HIS A 271 -11.37 7.83 10.48
CA HIS A 271 -10.49 7.26 9.45
C HIS A 271 -9.79 5.99 9.93
N ASN A 272 -9.17 6.01 11.12
CA ASN A 272 -8.48 4.84 11.65
C ASN A 272 -9.41 3.67 11.95
N THR A 273 -10.62 3.94 12.46
CA THR A 273 -11.63 2.90 12.69
C THR A 273 -12.03 2.21 11.39
N VAL A 274 -12.20 3.00 10.32
CA VAL A 274 -12.50 2.47 8.97
C VAL A 274 -11.34 1.62 8.46
N VAL A 275 -10.10 2.10 8.58
CA VAL A 275 -8.90 1.36 8.12
C VAL A 275 -8.72 0.04 8.86
N VAL A 276 -8.83 0.04 10.19
CA VAL A 276 -8.68 -1.19 11.01
C VAL A 276 -9.78 -2.21 10.70
N PHE A 277 -11.02 -1.74 10.55
CA PHE A 277 -12.13 -2.61 10.20
C PHE A 277 -11.96 -3.22 8.80
N LEU A 278 -11.62 -2.40 7.80
CA LEU A 278 -11.38 -2.87 6.44
C LEU A 278 -10.19 -3.84 6.36
N ASP A 279 -9.15 -3.63 7.17
CA ASP A 279 -8.05 -4.59 7.26
C ASP A 279 -8.54 -5.98 7.68
N ALA A 280 -9.36 -6.06 8.73
CA ALA A 280 -9.94 -7.31 9.18
C ALA A 280 -10.88 -7.94 8.14
N VAL A 281 -11.71 -7.12 7.48
CA VAL A 281 -12.61 -7.59 6.40
C VAL A 281 -11.79 -8.09 5.22
N THR A 282 -10.76 -7.38 4.80
CA THR A 282 -9.89 -7.77 3.68
C THR A 282 -9.22 -9.11 3.94
N TRP A 283 -8.70 -9.34 5.15
CA TRP A 283 -8.16 -10.66 5.52
C TRP A 283 -9.22 -11.76 5.44
N LEU A 284 -10.42 -11.50 5.99
CA LEU A 284 -11.50 -12.48 5.96
C LEU A 284 -11.92 -12.84 4.54
N VAL A 285 -12.14 -11.84 3.68
CA VAL A 285 -12.56 -12.09 2.30
C VAL A 285 -11.44 -12.71 1.46
N GLN A 286 -10.16 -12.43 1.75
CA GLN A 286 -9.03 -13.13 1.13
C GLN A 286 -9.03 -14.61 1.48
N ILE A 287 -9.20 -14.97 2.76
CA ILE A 287 -9.29 -16.37 3.20
C ILE A 287 -10.43 -17.07 2.46
N VAL A 288 -11.63 -16.48 2.48
CA VAL A 288 -12.80 -17.03 1.80
C VAL A 288 -12.53 -17.24 0.31
N MET A 289 -11.98 -16.24 -0.36
CA MET A 289 -11.70 -16.29 -1.80
C MET A 289 -10.67 -17.38 -2.14
N PHE A 290 -9.53 -17.43 -1.43
CA PHE A 290 -8.49 -18.44 -1.72
C PHE A 290 -8.96 -19.85 -1.39
N VAL A 291 -9.66 -20.06 -0.29
CA VAL A 291 -10.22 -21.36 0.07
C VAL A 291 -11.27 -21.81 -0.95
N MET A 292 -12.16 -20.90 -1.36
CA MET A 292 -13.19 -21.18 -2.36
C MET A 292 -12.58 -21.49 -3.73
N LEU A 293 -11.58 -20.71 -4.16
CA LEU A 293 -10.86 -21.00 -5.41
C LEU A 293 -10.11 -22.34 -5.34
N GLY A 294 -9.60 -22.70 -4.16
CA GLY A 294 -9.02 -24.02 -3.91
C GLY A 294 -10.02 -25.16 -4.01
N LEU A 295 -11.28 -24.97 -3.54
CA LEU A 295 -12.35 -25.96 -3.65
C LEU A 295 -12.73 -26.28 -5.12
N LEU A 296 -12.63 -25.30 -6.01
CA LEU A 296 -12.95 -25.46 -7.45
C LEU A 296 -11.89 -26.25 -8.24
N VAL A 297 -10.76 -26.56 -7.63
CA VAL A 297 -9.64 -27.21 -8.31
C VAL A 297 -9.79 -28.72 -8.38
N TRP A 298 -9.54 -29.26 -9.55
CA TRP A 298 -9.45 -30.70 -9.79
C TRP A 298 -8.00 -31.12 -10.03
N PRO A 299 -7.30 -31.70 -9.05
CA PRO A 299 -5.88 -32.06 -9.17
C PRO A 299 -5.55 -32.96 -10.35
N GLN A 300 -6.45 -33.87 -10.73
CA GLN A 300 -6.25 -34.77 -11.89
C GLN A 300 -6.11 -33.97 -13.18
N ARG A 301 -6.96 -32.95 -13.38
CA ARG A 301 -6.96 -32.08 -14.54
C ARG A 301 -5.75 -31.17 -14.59
N LEU A 302 -5.26 -30.73 -13.41
CA LEU A 302 -4.02 -29.96 -13.32
C LEU A 302 -2.80 -30.73 -13.83
N LEU A 303 -2.76 -32.04 -13.62
CA LEU A 303 -1.64 -32.87 -14.07
C LEU A 303 -1.54 -32.94 -15.61
N GLU A 304 -2.67 -32.87 -16.32
CA GLU A 304 -2.70 -32.86 -17.76
C GLU A 304 -2.10 -31.58 -18.38
N SER A 305 -2.35 -30.44 -17.73
CA SER A 305 -1.90 -29.10 -18.16
C SER A 305 -0.64 -28.60 -17.47
N ILE A 306 -0.02 -29.41 -16.59
CA ILE A 306 1.06 -28.93 -15.70
C ILE A 306 2.29 -28.43 -16.46
N TRP A 307 2.72 -29.12 -17.51
CA TRP A 307 3.91 -28.73 -18.25
C TRP A 307 3.74 -27.42 -19.03
N PRO A 308 2.64 -27.23 -19.81
CA PRO A 308 2.35 -25.94 -20.43
C PRO A 308 2.23 -24.81 -19.38
N ALA A 309 1.52 -25.05 -18.27
CA ALA A 309 1.34 -24.06 -17.23
C ALA A 309 2.66 -23.66 -16.54
N LEU A 310 3.55 -24.62 -16.26
CA LEU A 310 4.89 -24.35 -15.72
C LEU A 310 5.76 -23.58 -16.71
N ALA A 311 5.68 -23.88 -18.01
CA ALA A 311 6.40 -23.14 -19.05
C ALA A 311 5.89 -21.69 -19.16
N ILE A 312 4.57 -21.48 -19.07
CA ILE A 312 3.93 -20.16 -19.01
C ILE A 312 4.39 -19.42 -17.75
N ALA A 313 4.37 -20.07 -16.58
CA ALA A 313 4.86 -19.49 -15.33
C ALA A 313 6.34 -19.09 -15.41
N ALA A 314 7.18 -19.94 -15.96
CA ALA A 314 8.60 -19.64 -16.17
C ALA A 314 8.79 -18.46 -17.12
N THR A 315 8.08 -18.44 -18.25
CA THR A 315 8.13 -17.31 -19.19
C THR A 315 7.70 -16.01 -18.52
N LEU A 316 6.62 -16.06 -17.74
CA LEU A 316 6.11 -14.93 -17.00
C LEU A 316 7.14 -14.38 -16.01
N MET A 317 7.75 -15.25 -15.18
CA MET A 317 8.69 -14.85 -14.13
C MET A 317 10.05 -14.40 -14.67
N PHE A 318 10.57 -15.08 -15.72
CA PHE A 318 11.95 -14.86 -16.15
C PHE A 318 12.08 -14.02 -17.43
N ILE A 319 11.02 -13.86 -18.20
CA ILE A 319 11.05 -13.11 -19.47
C ILE A 319 10.05 -11.96 -19.47
N ALA A 320 8.74 -12.27 -19.38
CA ALA A 320 7.69 -11.28 -19.62
C ALA A 320 7.72 -10.16 -18.57
N ARG A 321 7.77 -10.50 -17.28
CA ARG A 321 7.83 -9.53 -16.19
C ARG A 321 9.12 -8.72 -16.19
N PRO A 322 10.34 -9.29 -16.29
CA PRO A 322 11.57 -8.52 -16.42
C PRO A 322 11.55 -7.54 -17.60
N VAL A 323 11.15 -7.98 -18.78
CA VAL A 323 11.08 -7.12 -19.98
C VAL A 323 10.11 -5.96 -19.72
N ALA A 324 8.90 -6.23 -19.23
CA ALA A 324 7.91 -5.20 -18.89
C ALA A 324 8.47 -4.16 -17.92
N VAL A 325 9.11 -4.61 -16.82
CA VAL A 325 9.67 -3.70 -15.81
C VAL A 325 10.82 -2.87 -16.37
N PHE A 326 11.77 -3.49 -17.11
CA PHE A 326 12.91 -2.75 -17.65
C PHE A 326 12.49 -1.73 -18.71
N VAL A 327 11.48 -2.06 -19.54
CA VAL A 327 10.92 -1.14 -20.55
C VAL A 327 10.15 -0.01 -19.87
N CYS A 328 9.19 -0.31 -19.00
CA CYS A 328 8.34 0.70 -18.36
C CYS A 328 9.14 1.63 -17.44
N LEU A 329 10.16 1.12 -16.74
CA LEU A 329 10.97 1.94 -15.83
C LEU A 329 12.22 2.55 -16.51
N ALA A 330 12.42 2.36 -17.82
CA ALA A 330 13.54 2.97 -18.54
C ALA A 330 13.58 4.50 -18.39
N PRO A 331 12.47 5.26 -18.57
CA PRO A 331 12.49 6.72 -18.51
C PRO A 331 12.59 7.29 -17.08
N PHE A 332 12.45 6.48 -16.01
CA PHE A 332 12.23 6.96 -14.64
C PHE A 332 13.46 6.85 -13.71
N ARG A 333 14.67 6.79 -14.19
CA ARG A 333 15.91 6.79 -13.38
C ARG A 333 15.91 5.83 -12.18
N TYR A 334 15.38 4.60 -12.34
CA TYR A 334 15.54 3.53 -11.37
C TYR A 334 16.91 2.87 -11.54
N HIS A 335 17.54 2.54 -10.40
CA HIS A 335 18.79 1.78 -10.43
C HIS A 335 18.52 0.34 -10.88
N TRP A 336 19.48 -0.31 -11.54
CA TRP A 336 19.29 -1.67 -12.06
C TRP A 336 18.86 -2.68 -10.97
N ARG A 337 19.35 -2.54 -9.72
CA ARG A 337 18.97 -3.39 -8.58
C ARG A 337 17.49 -3.22 -8.21
N GLU A 338 16.97 -2.01 -8.28
CA GLU A 338 15.55 -1.72 -8.06
C GLU A 338 14.69 -2.35 -9.15
N LYS A 339 15.10 -2.20 -10.43
CA LYS A 339 14.40 -2.84 -11.55
C LYS A 339 14.44 -4.36 -11.45
N ALA A 340 15.58 -4.96 -11.14
CA ALA A 340 15.73 -6.40 -10.96
C ALA A 340 14.85 -6.93 -9.81
N PHE A 341 14.76 -6.19 -8.69
CA PHE A 341 13.90 -6.57 -7.59
C PHE A 341 12.42 -6.45 -7.94
N ILE A 342 11.98 -5.32 -8.53
CA ILE A 342 10.59 -5.12 -8.97
C ILE A 342 10.18 -6.19 -10.00
N SER A 343 11.10 -6.60 -10.87
CA SER A 343 10.90 -7.70 -11.82
C SER A 343 10.65 -9.03 -11.10
N TRP A 344 11.46 -9.34 -10.08
CA TRP A 344 11.36 -10.58 -9.34
C TRP A 344 10.13 -10.64 -8.44
N VAL A 345 9.71 -9.52 -7.89
CA VAL A 345 8.61 -9.39 -6.90
C VAL A 345 7.21 -9.37 -7.56
N GLY A 346 7.10 -9.69 -8.84
CA GLY A 346 5.81 -9.84 -9.52
C GLY A 346 5.03 -11.07 -9.07
N LEU A 347 4.78 -11.19 -7.75
CA LEU A 347 4.05 -12.32 -7.15
C LEU A 347 2.59 -12.28 -7.60
N ARG A 348 2.04 -13.45 -7.96
CA ARG A 348 0.66 -13.57 -8.43
C ARG A 348 -0.27 -13.92 -7.27
N GLY A 349 -1.44 -13.27 -7.22
CA GLY A 349 -2.43 -13.45 -6.16
C GLY A 349 -3.70 -14.14 -6.65
N ALA A 350 -4.75 -14.12 -5.80
CA ALA A 350 -6.05 -14.70 -6.12
C ALA A 350 -6.75 -14.03 -7.31
N VAL A 351 -6.43 -12.78 -7.59
CA VAL A 351 -7.08 -12.01 -8.67
C VAL A 351 -6.94 -12.74 -10.00
N GLY A 352 -5.75 -13.28 -10.33
CA GLY A 352 -5.54 -14.06 -11.54
C GLY A 352 -6.43 -15.32 -11.61
N ILE A 353 -6.54 -16.08 -10.51
CA ILE A 353 -7.40 -17.28 -10.48
C ILE A 353 -8.88 -16.87 -10.56
N PHE A 354 -9.26 -15.79 -9.88
CA PHE A 354 -10.62 -15.25 -9.97
C PHE A 354 -10.96 -14.81 -11.40
N LEU A 355 -10.06 -14.10 -12.08
CA LEU A 355 -10.25 -13.68 -13.46
C LEU A 355 -10.38 -14.87 -14.41
N ALA A 356 -9.65 -15.96 -14.15
CA ALA A 356 -9.76 -17.21 -14.89
C ALA A 356 -11.11 -17.92 -14.70
N SER A 357 -11.91 -17.56 -13.69
CA SER A 357 -13.27 -18.07 -13.52
C SER A 357 -14.30 -17.38 -14.42
N ILE A 358 -13.99 -16.20 -15.00
CA ILE A 358 -14.91 -15.47 -15.88
C ILE A 358 -15.20 -16.25 -17.18
N PRO A 359 -14.23 -16.84 -17.88
CA PRO A 359 -14.48 -17.72 -19.01
C PRO A 359 -15.41 -18.90 -18.67
N LEU A 360 -15.31 -19.45 -17.45
CA LEU A 360 -16.20 -20.53 -16.99
C LEU A 360 -17.66 -20.06 -16.84
N LEU A 361 -17.86 -18.81 -16.45
CA LEU A 361 -19.20 -18.23 -16.24
C LEU A 361 -19.98 -18.07 -17.55
N VAL A 362 -19.27 -17.85 -18.66
CA VAL A 362 -19.85 -17.61 -19.99
C VAL A 362 -19.66 -18.79 -20.94
N ASP A 363 -19.24 -19.95 -20.43
CA ASP A 363 -19.05 -21.21 -21.16
C ASP A 363 -18.16 -21.05 -22.40
N LEU A 364 -17.05 -20.28 -22.31
CA LEU A 364 -16.09 -20.17 -23.41
C LEU A 364 -15.39 -21.50 -23.69
N PRO A 365 -14.97 -21.75 -24.94
CA PRO A 365 -14.06 -22.86 -25.27
C PRO A 365 -12.82 -22.81 -24.35
N TYR A 366 -12.36 -23.97 -23.90
CA TYR A 366 -11.20 -24.12 -23.01
C TYR A 366 -11.33 -23.40 -21.64
N ALA A 367 -12.54 -23.06 -21.19
CA ALA A 367 -12.77 -22.30 -19.95
C ALA A 367 -12.05 -22.90 -18.74
N TYR A 368 -12.12 -24.22 -18.56
CA TYR A 368 -11.41 -24.91 -17.49
C TYR A 368 -9.88 -24.83 -17.64
N LEU A 369 -9.36 -24.79 -18.85
CA LEU A 369 -7.92 -24.73 -19.09
C LEU A 369 -7.35 -23.36 -18.67
N TYR A 370 -8.07 -22.24 -18.90
CA TYR A 370 -7.68 -20.93 -18.38
C TYR A 370 -7.57 -20.95 -16.86
N PHE A 371 -8.54 -21.58 -16.19
CA PHE A 371 -8.56 -21.68 -14.75
C PHE A 371 -7.38 -22.52 -14.22
N ASP A 372 -7.15 -23.70 -14.80
CA ASP A 372 -6.09 -24.62 -14.39
C ASP A 372 -4.69 -23.99 -14.61
N ILE A 373 -4.47 -23.28 -15.74
CA ILE A 373 -3.22 -22.56 -16.01
C ILE A 373 -3.00 -21.45 -15.00
N ALA A 374 -4.02 -20.60 -14.78
CA ALA A 374 -3.91 -19.50 -13.82
C ALA A 374 -3.59 -20.03 -12.41
N PHE A 375 -4.25 -21.12 -12.02
CA PHE A 375 -4.01 -21.76 -10.73
C PHE A 375 -2.56 -22.25 -10.60
N VAL A 376 -2.04 -22.98 -11.56
CA VAL A 376 -0.65 -23.49 -11.55
C VAL A 376 0.36 -22.33 -11.57
N VAL A 377 0.10 -21.29 -12.35
CA VAL A 377 0.95 -20.09 -12.41
C VAL A 377 1.01 -19.41 -11.05
N VAL A 378 -0.15 -19.19 -10.39
CA VAL A 378 -0.21 -18.58 -9.06
C VAL A 378 0.48 -19.47 -8.03
N LEU A 379 0.20 -20.76 -8.01
CA LEU A 379 0.83 -21.73 -7.13
C LEU A 379 2.36 -21.71 -7.28
N THR A 380 2.85 -21.76 -8.51
CA THR A 380 4.29 -21.73 -8.82
C THR A 380 4.93 -20.41 -8.39
N SER A 381 4.25 -19.29 -8.64
CA SER A 381 4.70 -17.96 -8.21
C SER A 381 4.81 -17.87 -6.68
N LEU A 382 3.78 -18.30 -5.96
CA LEU A 382 3.78 -18.32 -4.50
C LEU A 382 4.89 -19.23 -3.94
N LEU A 383 5.11 -20.39 -4.54
CA LEU A 383 6.16 -21.33 -4.13
C LEU A 383 7.57 -20.80 -4.42
N VAL A 384 7.83 -20.34 -5.64
CA VAL A 384 9.18 -19.95 -6.06
C VAL A 384 9.53 -18.56 -5.58
N GLN A 385 8.71 -17.57 -5.91
CA GLN A 385 8.97 -16.17 -5.59
C GLN A 385 8.70 -15.89 -4.11
N GLY A 386 7.63 -16.41 -3.53
CA GLY A 386 7.25 -16.16 -2.14
C GLY A 386 8.37 -16.44 -1.14
N TRP A 387 9.07 -17.58 -1.26
CA TRP A 387 10.19 -17.90 -0.38
C TRP A 387 11.48 -17.14 -0.69
N THR A 388 11.67 -16.71 -1.93
CA THR A 388 12.93 -16.09 -2.38
C THR A 388 12.93 -14.56 -2.27
N ILE A 389 11.77 -13.90 -2.14
CA ILE A 389 11.65 -12.43 -2.03
C ILE A 389 12.52 -11.84 -0.91
N PRO A 390 12.49 -12.33 0.36
CA PRO A 390 13.32 -11.77 1.42
C PRO A 390 14.83 -11.93 1.16
N ALA A 391 15.22 -13.02 0.51
CA ALA A 391 16.62 -13.26 0.12
C ALA A 391 17.04 -12.35 -1.02
N ALA A 392 16.18 -12.14 -2.02
CA ALA A 392 16.40 -11.20 -3.11
C ALA A 392 16.54 -9.76 -2.61
N ALA A 393 15.66 -9.32 -1.69
CA ALA A 393 15.72 -7.99 -1.08
C ALA A 393 17.07 -7.75 -0.38
N ARG A 394 17.56 -8.74 0.36
CA ARG A 394 18.88 -8.66 1.04
C ARG A 394 20.03 -8.64 0.04
N ARG A 395 20.05 -9.56 -0.93
CA ARG A 395 21.13 -9.64 -1.94
C ARG A 395 21.24 -8.40 -2.81
N LEU A 396 20.13 -7.78 -3.13
CA LEU A 396 20.08 -6.55 -3.92
C LEU A 396 20.29 -5.27 -3.07
N HIS A 397 20.48 -5.40 -1.75
CA HIS A 397 20.67 -4.28 -0.80
C HIS A 397 19.49 -3.30 -0.79
N LEU A 398 18.27 -3.82 -0.95
CA LEU A 398 17.01 -3.06 -0.92
C LEU A 398 16.22 -3.28 0.37
N ALA A 399 16.60 -4.29 1.16
CA ALA A 399 16.06 -4.53 2.49
C ALA A 399 16.75 -3.62 3.51
N LEU A 400 15.92 -2.89 4.25
CA LEU A 400 16.34 -2.14 5.42
C LEU A 400 15.94 -2.94 6.65
N PRO A 401 16.78 -3.01 7.70
CA PRO A 401 16.36 -3.62 8.96
C PRO A 401 15.17 -2.87 9.52
N ARG A 402 14.20 -3.60 10.04
CA ARG A 402 13.09 -3.00 10.77
C ARG A 402 13.64 -2.54 12.11
N HIS A 403 13.58 -1.25 12.38
CA HIS A 403 13.91 -0.75 13.70
C HIS A 403 12.75 -1.14 14.63
N ASP A 404 13.03 -2.00 15.57
CA ASP A 404 12.14 -2.26 16.70
C ASP A 404 12.50 -1.27 17.82
N PRO A 405 11.50 -0.70 18.45
CA PRO A 405 10.12 -1.12 18.54
C PRO A 405 9.14 -0.25 17.73
N LEU A 406 8.06 -0.87 17.25
CA LEU A 406 6.97 -0.16 16.58
C LEU A 406 6.26 0.77 17.55
N PRO A 407 6.02 2.03 17.19
CA PRO A 407 5.17 2.90 17.98
C PRO A 407 3.74 2.34 18.01
N ARG A 408 3.14 2.31 19.20
CA ARG A 408 1.72 2.01 19.36
C ARG A 408 0.95 3.31 19.16
N ARG A 409 0.00 3.31 18.23
CA ARG A 409 -0.85 4.47 17.95
C ARG A 409 -2.28 4.17 18.33
N VAL A 410 -2.88 5.08 19.09
CA VAL A 410 -4.28 5.04 19.51
C VAL A 410 -4.89 6.40 19.20
N GLU A 411 -5.88 6.41 18.33
CA GLU A 411 -6.63 7.63 17.99
C GLU A 411 -7.54 8.00 19.16
N LEU A 412 -7.58 9.27 19.50
CA LEU A 412 -8.49 9.83 20.51
C LEU A 412 -9.57 10.62 19.79
N ASP A 413 -10.81 10.19 19.93
CA ASP A 413 -11.98 10.97 19.53
C ASP A 413 -12.27 12.03 20.62
N LEU A 414 -11.69 13.22 20.43
CA LEU A 414 -11.86 14.34 21.37
C LEU A 414 -12.98 15.27 20.92
N PRO A 415 -13.81 15.78 21.85
CA PRO A 415 -14.84 16.76 21.52
C PRO A 415 -14.25 18.02 20.87
N GLY A 416 -14.88 18.53 19.80
CA GLY A 416 -14.53 19.80 19.18
C GLY A 416 -13.53 19.75 18.03
N GLN A 417 -13.48 18.65 17.26
CA GLN A 417 -12.62 18.49 16.06
C GLN A 417 -11.10 18.58 16.34
N LEU A 418 -10.67 18.39 17.58
CA LEU A 418 -9.27 18.26 17.91
C LEU A 418 -8.81 16.83 17.59
N GLU A 419 -8.39 16.61 16.36
CA GLU A 419 -7.77 15.34 15.96
C GLU A 419 -6.42 15.21 16.67
N GLN A 420 -6.35 14.31 17.64
CA GLN A 420 -5.12 13.98 18.36
C GLN A 420 -4.96 12.47 18.43
N GLU A 421 -3.73 11.99 18.30
CA GLU A 421 -3.38 10.59 18.53
C GLU A 421 -2.51 10.46 19.77
N ILE A 422 -2.74 9.41 20.55
CA ILE A 422 -1.75 8.96 21.52
C ILE A 422 -0.78 8.01 20.83
N VAL A 423 0.47 8.40 20.78
CA VAL A 423 1.54 7.58 20.20
C VAL A 423 2.46 7.11 21.31
N GLY A 424 2.57 5.79 21.48
CA GLY A 424 3.45 5.18 22.49
C GLY A 424 4.77 4.73 21.89
N TYR A 425 5.89 5.17 22.49
CA TYR A 425 7.24 4.77 22.10
C TYR A 425 7.97 4.13 23.27
N PRO A 426 8.58 2.97 23.10
CA PRO A 426 9.56 2.48 24.04
C PRO A 426 10.89 3.23 23.88
N VAL A 427 11.50 3.55 24.99
CA VAL A 427 12.74 4.31 25.07
C VAL A 427 13.93 3.34 25.02
N SER A 428 14.66 3.33 23.91
CA SER A 428 15.89 2.56 23.74
C SER A 428 17.13 3.34 24.18
N VAL A 429 18.26 2.65 24.40
CA VAL A 429 19.56 3.25 24.79
C VAL A 429 20.00 4.34 23.81
N ASN A 430 19.73 4.12 22.52
CA ASN A 430 20.17 5.02 21.45
C ASN A 430 19.12 6.08 21.07
N SER A 431 17.99 6.11 21.77
CA SER A 431 16.94 7.08 21.50
C SER A 431 17.48 8.51 21.64
N PRO A 432 17.34 9.37 20.62
CA PRO A 432 17.67 10.80 20.73
C PRO A 432 16.94 11.50 21.88
N TYR A 433 15.71 11.08 22.15
CA TYR A 433 14.93 11.58 23.29
C TYR A 433 15.59 11.26 24.64
N LEU A 434 16.10 10.03 24.83
CA LEU A 434 16.79 9.66 26.06
C LEU A 434 18.10 10.45 26.26
N LYS A 435 18.85 10.64 25.17
CA LYS A 435 20.15 11.33 25.22
C LYS A 435 20.03 12.83 25.42
N ARG A 436 18.96 13.45 24.91
CA ARG A 436 18.87 14.91 24.76
C ARG A 436 17.60 15.54 25.34
N GLY A 437 16.59 14.75 25.72
CA GLY A 437 15.33 15.23 26.29
C GLY A 437 14.48 16.09 25.36
N LEU A 438 14.78 16.06 24.03
CA LEU A 438 14.14 16.94 23.06
C LEU A 438 12.82 16.36 22.57
N LEU A 439 11.75 17.15 22.65
CA LEU A 439 10.46 16.89 22.02
C LEU A 439 9.93 18.14 21.35
N PRO A 440 9.22 18.00 20.23
CA PRO A 440 8.48 19.10 19.61
C PRO A 440 7.42 19.67 20.57
N SER A 441 7.17 20.97 20.51
CA SER A 441 6.18 21.63 21.37
C SER A 441 4.74 21.15 21.17
N TRP A 442 4.45 20.60 19.99
CA TRP A 442 3.17 20.00 19.66
C TRP A 442 3.03 18.53 20.13
N ALA A 443 4.11 17.88 20.54
CA ALA A 443 4.10 16.53 21.11
C ALA A 443 4.16 16.62 22.64
N ARG A 444 3.04 16.33 23.30
CA ARG A 444 2.93 16.44 24.75
C ARG A 444 3.02 15.06 25.38
N PRO A 445 4.03 14.79 26.24
CA PRO A 445 4.06 13.58 27.06
C PRO A 445 2.81 13.55 27.95
N THR A 446 2.07 12.46 27.89
CA THR A 446 0.83 12.27 28.66
C THR A 446 1.02 11.32 29.81
N LEU A 447 1.70 10.19 29.55
CA LEU A 447 2.00 9.19 30.57
C LEU A 447 3.26 8.41 30.21
N VAL A 448 3.89 7.83 31.22
CA VAL A 448 5.04 6.94 31.07
C VAL A 448 4.74 5.62 31.77
N VAL A 449 5.01 4.51 31.11
CA VAL A 449 4.90 3.19 31.73
C VAL A 449 6.31 2.68 32.03
N ARG A 450 6.59 2.45 33.32
CA ARG A 450 7.85 1.90 33.83
C ARG A 450 7.54 0.68 34.70
N GLU A 451 8.10 -0.48 34.37
CA GLU A 451 7.91 -1.72 35.14
C GLU A 451 6.43 -2.02 35.45
N GLN A 452 5.57 -1.90 34.43
CA GLN A 452 4.11 -2.09 34.52
C GLN A 452 3.35 -1.06 35.39
N LYS A 453 4.01 0.01 35.84
CA LYS A 453 3.37 1.11 36.58
C LYS A 453 3.17 2.30 35.63
N ILE A 454 1.99 2.90 35.70
CA ILE A 454 1.69 4.14 34.98
C ILE A 454 2.12 5.30 35.85
N LEU A 455 3.01 6.14 35.31
CA LEU A 455 3.55 7.32 35.95
C LEU A 455 3.15 8.59 35.17
N SER A 456 2.97 9.68 35.84
CA SER A 456 2.90 10.97 35.18
C SER A 456 4.28 11.37 34.61
N PRO A 457 4.35 12.24 33.59
CA PRO A 457 5.64 12.68 33.04
C PRO A 457 6.57 13.31 34.09
N ALA A 458 6.01 13.99 35.08
CA ALA A 458 6.78 14.60 36.18
C ALA A 458 7.39 13.55 37.13
N GLU A 459 6.64 12.50 37.46
CA GLU A 459 7.09 11.41 38.34
C GLU A 459 8.11 10.51 37.63
N ALA A 460 8.01 10.40 36.30
CA ALA A 460 8.91 9.59 35.49
C ALA A 460 10.24 10.29 35.17
N HIS A 461 10.40 11.57 35.50
CA HIS A 461 11.63 12.31 35.19
C HIS A 461 12.77 11.96 36.16
N PRO A 462 14.00 11.65 35.68
CA PRO A 462 14.36 11.48 34.28
C PRO A 462 13.81 10.17 33.67
N VAL A 463 13.45 10.24 32.38
CA VAL A 463 13.03 9.07 31.62
C VAL A 463 14.21 8.09 31.52
N ARG A 464 13.94 6.78 31.60
CA ARG A 464 14.96 5.73 31.62
C ARG A 464 14.81 4.80 30.44
N GLN A 465 15.89 4.08 30.14
CA GLN A 465 15.83 2.99 29.19
C GLN A 465 14.79 1.96 29.63
N GLY A 466 13.98 1.47 28.70
CA GLY A 466 12.91 0.51 28.96
C GLY A 466 11.57 1.15 29.35
N ASP A 467 11.53 2.45 29.57
CA ASP A 467 10.27 3.17 29.74
C ASP A 467 9.47 3.17 28.42
N TYR A 468 8.16 3.19 28.56
CA TYR A 468 7.24 3.39 27.43
C TYR A 468 6.61 4.79 27.58
N VAL A 469 6.95 5.71 26.69
CA VAL A 469 6.46 7.10 26.73
C VAL A 469 5.31 7.26 25.77
N TYR A 470 4.17 7.70 26.27
CA TYR A 470 2.99 8.02 25.47
C TYR A 470 2.88 9.53 25.29
N LEU A 471 2.74 9.93 24.03
CA LEU A 471 2.70 11.33 23.60
C LEU A 471 1.38 11.62 22.90
N LEU A 472 0.80 12.75 23.22
CA LEU A 472 -0.33 13.30 22.47
C LEU A 472 0.23 14.14 21.31
N ALA A 473 -0.16 13.82 20.08
CA ALA A 473 0.33 14.49 18.88
C ALA A 473 -0.75 14.54 17.78
N PRO A 474 -0.73 15.58 16.91
CA PRO A 474 -1.59 15.59 15.73
C PRO A 474 -1.26 14.41 14.80
N PRO A 475 -2.27 13.73 14.22
CA PRO A 475 -2.08 12.55 13.35
C PRO A 475 -1.11 12.79 12.19
N GLU A 476 -1.20 13.98 11.60
CA GLU A 476 -0.37 14.39 10.46
C GLU A 476 1.13 14.44 10.80
N ARG A 477 1.45 14.72 12.06
CA ARG A 477 2.82 14.90 12.57
C ARG A 477 3.31 13.71 13.41
N ALA A 478 2.44 12.78 13.76
CA ALA A 478 2.79 11.63 14.61
C ALA A 478 3.96 10.79 14.06
N GLN A 479 4.05 10.62 12.73
CA GLN A 479 5.17 9.91 12.11
C GLN A 479 6.53 10.62 12.27
N ALA A 480 6.52 11.93 12.46
CA ALA A 480 7.76 12.68 12.65
C ALA A 480 8.40 12.41 14.02
N LEU A 481 7.60 11.93 15.00
CA LEU A 481 8.10 11.54 16.33
C LEU A 481 9.00 10.30 16.29
N ASP A 482 8.86 9.46 15.27
CA ASP A 482 9.70 8.24 15.12
C ASP A 482 11.19 8.60 15.23
N ARG A 483 11.61 9.76 14.73
CA ARG A 483 13.01 10.22 14.76
C ARG A 483 13.57 10.55 16.16
N PHE A 484 12.69 10.80 17.11
CA PHE A 484 13.10 11.12 18.48
C PHE A 484 13.26 9.89 19.35
N PHE A 485 12.63 8.77 18.94
CA PHE A 485 12.59 7.54 19.75
C PHE A 485 13.30 6.37 19.10
N VAL A 486 13.36 6.36 17.76
CA VAL A 486 14.00 5.29 16.98
C VAL A 486 15.35 5.78 16.47
N ASP A 487 16.40 4.96 16.61
CA ASP A 487 17.72 5.24 16.07
C ASP A 487 17.66 5.19 14.53
N MET A 488 17.55 6.36 13.93
CA MET A 488 17.50 6.51 12.47
C MET A 488 18.69 7.32 11.99
N PRO A 489 19.29 6.98 10.83
CA PRO A 489 20.31 7.85 10.26
C PRO A 489 19.72 9.25 9.98
N PRO A 490 20.52 10.33 10.12
CA PRO A 490 20.06 11.68 9.86
C PRO A 490 19.53 11.79 8.42
N PRO A 491 18.44 12.54 8.21
CA PRO A 491 17.85 12.69 6.89
C PRO A 491 18.80 13.48 5.98
N ALA A 492 18.86 13.09 4.70
CA ALA A 492 19.63 13.83 3.69
C ALA A 492 19.01 15.22 3.38
N VAL A 493 17.73 15.42 3.67
CA VAL A 493 16.99 16.68 3.52
C VAL A 493 16.10 16.85 4.75
N PRO A 494 16.01 18.06 5.35
CA PRO A 494 15.14 18.32 6.47
C PRO A 494 13.68 17.98 6.15
N ASP A 495 12.99 17.33 7.10
CA ASP A 495 11.59 16.99 6.95
C ASP A 495 10.71 18.23 7.25
N PRO A 496 9.96 18.76 6.26
CA PRO A 496 9.11 19.94 6.48
C PRO A 496 8.09 19.78 7.61
N ARG A 497 7.71 18.53 7.95
CA ARG A 497 6.75 18.23 9.03
C ARG A 497 7.34 18.49 10.43
N LEU A 498 8.66 18.56 10.53
CA LEU A 498 9.38 18.90 11.76
C LEU A 498 9.64 20.40 11.90
N LEU A 499 9.26 21.20 10.90
CA LEU A 499 9.46 22.65 10.83
C LEU A 499 8.12 23.40 11.05
N GLY A 500 8.17 24.69 11.24
CA GLY A 500 7.00 25.53 11.47
C GLY A 500 6.78 25.81 12.96
N ASP A 501 5.66 25.37 13.53
CA ASP A 501 5.33 25.61 14.97
C ASP A 501 6.20 24.82 15.96
N PHE A 502 7.37 24.42 15.54
CA PHE A 502 8.33 23.71 16.37
C PHE A 502 9.32 24.69 17.00
N PHE A 503 9.29 24.74 18.33
CA PHE A 503 10.17 25.59 19.10
C PHE A 503 11.10 24.72 19.94
N VAL A 504 12.39 25.00 19.84
CA VAL A 504 13.47 24.35 20.61
C VAL A 504 13.92 25.28 21.70
N SER A 505 14.37 24.74 22.84
CA SER A 505 15.03 25.54 23.87
C SER A 505 16.32 26.17 23.32
N GLY A 506 16.62 27.40 23.72
CA GLY A 506 17.89 28.06 23.39
C GLY A 506 19.12 27.34 23.92
N ASP A 507 18.98 26.46 24.91
CA ASP A 507 20.08 25.69 25.49
C ASP A 507 20.44 24.42 24.73
N VAL A 508 19.66 24.07 23.67
CA VAL A 508 19.94 22.94 22.80
C VAL A 508 21.19 23.21 21.99
N THR A 509 22.07 22.20 21.83
CA THR A 509 23.30 22.34 21.08
C THR A 509 23.07 22.22 19.56
N LEU A 510 23.92 22.88 18.77
CA LEU A 510 23.91 22.80 17.30
C LEU A 510 24.06 21.35 16.82
N GLY A 511 24.93 20.55 17.45
CA GLY A 511 25.12 19.14 17.11
C GLY A 511 23.86 18.32 17.35
N ALA A 512 23.10 18.63 18.42
CA ALA A 512 21.81 17.99 18.68
C ALA A 512 20.78 18.25 17.57
N LEU A 513 20.75 19.49 17.09
CA LEU A 513 19.87 19.88 16.00
C LEU A 513 20.32 19.24 14.68
N ALA A 514 21.64 19.23 14.42
CA ALA A 514 22.24 18.65 13.21
C ALA A 514 21.87 17.17 13.04
N GLU A 515 21.93 16.39 14.10
CA GLU A 515 21.62 14.96 14.05
C GLU A 515 20.14 14.68 13.73
N ILE A 516 19.22 15.51 14.24
CA ILE A 516 17.78 15.35 13.99
C ILE A 516 17.41 15.79 12.57
N TYR A 517 17.99 16.89 12.10
CA TYR A 517 17.61 17.54 10.84
C TYR A 517 18.57 17.24 9.67
N GLY A 518 19.65 16.47 9.91
CA GLY A 518 20.65 16.17 8.88
C GLY A 518 21.47 17.38 8.44
N LEU A 519 21.77 18.29 9.38
CA LEU A 519 22.54 19.49 9.07
C LEU A 519 24.04 19.21 9.18
N VAL A 520 24.83 19.93 8.42
CA VAL A 520 26.29 19.90 8.51
C VAL A 520 26.73 21.02 9.46
N VAL A 521 27.29 20.66 10.61
CA VAL A 521 27.82 21.58 11.62
C VAL A 521 29.29 21.23 11.84
N ALA A 522 30.15 22.24 12.01
CA ALA A 522 31.55 22.01 12.30
C ALA A 522 31.71 21.30 13.67
N PRO A 523 32.66 20.34 13.80
CA PRO A 523 32.83 19.61 15.05
C PRO A 523 33.07 20.50 16.28
N GLU A 524 33.72 21.64 16.10
CA GLU A 524 34.01 22.65 17.12
C GLU A 524 32.73 23.37 17.62
N ASP A 525 31.72 23.51 16.78
CA ASP A 525 30.47 24.20 17.11
C ASP A 525 29.38 23.21 17.59
N ALA A 526 29.62 21.91 17.53
CA ALA A 526 28.61 20.90 17.83
C ALA A 526 28.05 21.02 19.27
N GLU A 527 28.88 21.40 20.25
CA GLU A 527 28.48 21.57 21.65
C GLU A 527 27.92 22.99 21.96
N MET A 528 27.94 23.92 20.98
CA MET A 528 27.49 25.30 21.15
C MET A 528 25.95 25.34 21.32
N PRO A 529 25.40 25.98 22.37
CA PRO A 529 23.96 26.20 22.50
C PRO A 529 23.42 27.14 21.43
N LEU A 530 22.19 26.90 20.97
CA LEU A 530 21.52 27.76 19.99
C LEU A 530 21.47 29.24 20.42
N ALA A 531 21.28 29.51 21.72
CA ALA A 531 21.27 30.87 22.25
C ALA A 531 22.60 31.60 22.01
N ASP A 532 23.73 30.89 22.14
CA ASP A 532 25.06 31.45 21.97
C ASP A 532 25.40 31.58 20.46
N TYR A 533 24.95 30.63 19.63
CA TYR A 533 25.03 30.70 18.16
C TYR A 533 24.29 31.93 17.60
N PHE A 534 23.13 32.29 18.15
CA PHE A 534 22.43 33.54 17.78
C PHE A 534 23.26 34.79 18.08
N VAL A 535 24.00 34.80 19.18
CA VAL A 535 24.86 35.94 19.56
C VAL A 535 26.04 36.05 18.60
N GLU A 536 26.68 34.92 18.30
CA GLU A 536 27.86 34.85 17.43
C GLU A 536 27.53 35.26 16.00
N GLU A 537 26.50 34.65 15.41
CA GLU A 537 26.15 34.90 14.01
C GLU A 537 25.51 36.28 13.80
N SER A 538 24.71 36.77 14.75
CA SER A 538 24.10 38.08 14.65
C SER A 538 25.10 39.25 14.87
N ARG A 539 26.30 38.97 15.41
CA ARG A 539 27.31 39.98 15.80
C ARG A 539 26.76 41.16 16.63
N ARG A 540 25.59 40.98 17.20
CA ARG A 540 24.86 41.96 18.04
C ARG A 540 24.00 41.21 19.07
N ARG A 541 23.47 41.92 20.06
CA ARG A 541 22.47 41.31 20.96
C ARG A 541 21.24 40.88 20.14
N PRO A 542 20.88 39.58 20.13
CA PRO A 542 19.72 39.11 19.40
C PRO A 542 18.44 39.74 19.92
N LYS A 543 17.47 39.94 19.00
CA LYS A 543 16.12 40.43 19.32
C LYS A 543 15.10 39.36 18.94
N GLN A 544 13.93 39.44 19.55
CA GLN A 544 12.82 38.58 19.18
C GLN A 544 12.46 38.79 17.69
N GLY A 545 12.35 37.71 16.92
CA GLY A 545 12.11 37.73 15.49
C GLY A 545 13.39 37.74 14.64
N ASP A 546 14.58 37.87 15.22
CA ASP A 546 15.82 37.72 14.45
C ASP A 546 15.93 36.32 13.86
N VAL A 547 16.45 36.27 12.63
CA VAL A 547 16.59 35.03 11.84
C VAL A 547 18.07 34.79 11.55
N VAL A 548 18.54 33.60 11.87
CA VAL A 548 19.88 33.12 11.57
C VAL A 548 19.79 31.88 10.71
N GLN A 549 20.56 31.80 9.65
CA GLN A 549 20.51 30.69 8.71
C GLN A 549 21.50 29.59 9.10
N LEU A 550 21.04 28.34 9.17
CA LEU A 550 21.85 27.16 9.44
C LEU A 550 21.63 26.13 8.34
N GLY A 551 22.41 26.21 7.27
CA GLY A 551 22.22 25.37 6.08
C GLY A 551 20.83 25.56 5.45
N PRO A 552 20.05 24.49 5.24
CA PRO A 552 18.75 24.55 4.60
C PRO A 552 17.61 25.00 5.55
N ILE A 553 17.91 25.30 6.82
CA ILE A 553 16.90 25.79 7.79
C ILE A 553 17.25 27.18 8.30
N ALA A 554 16.22 27.95 8.60
CA ALA A 554 16.31 29.24 9.27
C ALA A 554 15.87 29.10 10.73
N LEU A 555 16.72 29.55 11.62
CA LEU A 555 16.47 29.63 13.06
C LEU A 555 15.87 31.00 13.38
N VAL A 556 14.72 31.05 14.04
CA VAL A 556 14.03 32.30 14.41
C VAL A 556 14.03 32.46 15.93
N ALA A 557 14.53 33.54 16.45
CA ALA A 557 14.45 33.86 17.89
C ALA A 557 12.99 34.11 18.28
N HIS A 558 12.33 33.10 18.89
CA HIS A 558 10.89 33.17 19.22
C HIS A 558 10.61 33.82 20.54
N ARG A 559 11.34 33.46 21.62
CA ARG A 559 11.21 34.07 22.96
C ARG A 559 12.58 34.47 23.50
N MET A 560 12.56 35.57 24.19
CA MET A 560 13.73 36.15 24.87
C MET A 560 13.46 36.28 26.36
N ALA A 561 14.44 35.96 27.20
CA ALA A 561 14.43 36.26 28.61
C ALA A 561 15.81 36.78 29.02
N SER A 562 15.84 37.88 29.75
CA SER A 562 17.09 38.52 30.24
C SER A 562 18.15 38.77 29.13
N GLY A 563 17.70 39.08 27.91
CA GLY A 563 18.60 39.36 26.78
C GLY A 563 19.19 38.11 26.08
N ARG A 564 18.78 36.90 26.49
CA ARG A 564 19.19 35.62 25.89
C ARG A 564 18.02 34.98 25.19
N VAL A 565 18.26 34.27 24.06
CA VAL A 565 17.25 33.52 23.36
C VAL A 565 16.89 32.26 24.16
N THR A 566 15.65 32.18 24.63
CA THR A 566 15.17 31.02 25.41
C THR A 566 14.38 30.03 24.57
N SER A 567 13.86 30.44 23.40
CA SER A 567 13.12 29.58 22.49
C SER A 567 13.40 29.96 21.03
N VAL A 568 13.75 28.99 20.23
CA VAL A 568 14.11 29.13 18.83
C VAL A 568 13.07 28.41 17.97
N GLY A 569 12.46 29.11 17.02
CA GLY A 569 11.60 28.53 15.99
C GLY A 569 12.42 28.03 14.81
N LEU A 570 11.96 26.99 14.15
CA LEU A 570 12.63 26.40 13.00
C LEU A 570 11.73 26.49 11.76
N ARG A 571 12.24 26.99 10.66
CA ARG A 571 11.56 26.98 9.35
C ARG A 571 12.54 26.62 8.24
N LEU A 572 12.05 26.17 7.07
CA LEU A 572 12.90 26.07 5.89
C LEU A 572 13.42 27.45 5.55
N ALA A 573 14.70 27.55 5.22
CA ALA A 573 15.24 28.75 4.62
C ALA A 573 14.48 28.98 3.31
N GLU A 574 13.91 30.18 3.16
CA GLU A 574 13.37 30.60 1.88
C GLU A 574 14.56 30.73 0.95
N ASP A 575 14.62 29.89 -0.09
CA ASP A 575 15.50 30.14 -1.22
C ASP A 575 15.11 31.50 -1.79
N ASP A 576 15.96 32.52 -1.62
CA ASP A 576 15.82 33.84 -2.25
C ASP A 576 15.99 33.79 -3.79
N THR A 577 15.93 32.61 -4.38
CA THR A 577 15.70 32.42 -5.79
C THR A 577 14.19 32.40 -6.05
N PRO A 578 13.63 33.49 -6.63
CA PRO A 578 12.22 33.45 -7.04
C PRO A 578 12.01 32.24 -7.94
N PRO A 579 10.88 31.51 -7.80
CA PRO A 579 10.60 30.37 -8.64
C PRO A 579 10.74 30.84 -10.09
N ALA A 580 11.63 30.19 -10.84
CA ALA A 580 11.83 30.50 -12.25
C ALA A 580 10.52 30.17 -12.99
N THR A 581 9.61 31.11 -12.97
CA THR A 581 8.47 31.15 -13.89
C THR A 581 9.05 31.03 -15.29
N ILE A 582 8.44 30.23 -16.15
CA ILE A 582 8.81 30.04 -17.56
C ILE A 582 9.08 31.40 -18.24
N SER A 583 8.39 32.48 -17.84
CA SER A 583 8.62 33.88 -18.22
C SER A 583 10.01 34.43 -17.82
N GLY A 584 10.60 34.01 -16.69
CA GLY A 584 11.94 34.47 -16.26
C GLY A 584 13.07 33.85 -17.08
N ARG A 585 12.92 32.57 -17.47
CA ARG A 585 13.89 31.90 -18.37
C ARG A 585 13.89 32.48 -19.77
N ILE A 586 12.72 32.80 -20.31
CA ILE A 586 12.58 33.43 -21.63
C ILE A 586 13.18 34.85 -21.63
N LYS A 587 12.94 35.63 -20.58
CA LYS A 587 13.54 36.98 -20.44
C LYS A 587 15.06 36.95 -20.26
N LYS A 588 15.60 35.92 -19.60
CA LYS A 588 17.07 35.73 -19.46
C LYS A 588 17.68 35.31 -20.79
N LEU A 589 17.07 34.36 -21.50
CA LEU A 589 17.50 33.92 -22.82
C LEU A 589 17.47 35.08 -23.86
N ALA A 590 16.39 35.88 -23.84
CA ALA A 590 16.27 37.06 -24.71
C ALA A 590 17.33 38.12 -24.40
N ARG A 591 17.70 38.34 -23.14
CA ARG A 591 18.74 39.29 -22.73
C ARG A 591 20.15 38.78 -23.08
N ASP A 592 20.39 37.48 -22.98
CA ASP A 592 21.66 36.86 -23.34
C ASP A 592 21.86 36.78 -24.86
N LEU A 593 20.76 36.60 -25.61
CA LEU A 593 20.77 36.71 -27.08
C LEU A 593 21.01 38.14 -27.55
N TRP A 594 20.40 39.14 -26.90
CA TRP A 594 20.58 40.55 -27.28
C TRP A 594 22.00 41.07 -26.98
N LYS A 595 22.67 40.52 -25.97
CA LYS A 595 24.09 40.82 -25.68
C LYS A 595 25.08 40.13 -26.63
N ARG A 596 24.65 39.15 -27.42
CA ARG A 596 25.47 38.45 -28.41
C ARG A 596 25.35 38.98 -29.84
N PHE A 597 24.30 39.76 -30.13
CA PHE A 597 24.00 40.25 -31.49
C PHE A 597 23.74 41.76 -31.55
N GLY A 598 24.04 42.50 -30.46
CA GLY A 598 23.93 43.98 -30.42
C GLY A 598 25.27 44.64 -30.13
#